data_6f628c51a2e7206c74fdcd8a313d7cfc
#
_entry.id   6f628c51a2e7206c74fdcd8a313d7cfc
#
_cell.length_a   1.000
_cell.length_b   1.000
_cell.length_c   1.000
_cell.angle_alpha   90.00
_cell.angle_beta   90.00
_cell.angle_gamma   90.00
#
_symmetry.space_group_name_H-M   'P 1'
#
loop_
_entity.id
_entity.type
_entity.pdbx_description
1 polymer ?
#
loop_
_entity_poly.entity_id
_entity_poly.type
_entity_poly.pdbx_seq_one_letter_code
_entity_poly.pdbx_strand_id
1 'polypeptide(L)'
;VEIPGLTSDIPLFIIFRALGYEGDKEIYEFILKDLLPYNYSNNNNAFTIQNDKFNEFSNFLDASRKDALPIIDRESALKYIYNKMEFKINLRTNKNAVDSSIAIYEHVLTLLYNNLLPHQNNNIGKAMFLGYMSYNLLKVQLKYENVSNRDTFEYKQIETSGYLLSTLFREYYIKFKQSLLVTLSNEFKLYEKYDKEFIERKYSG
;
A
#
# COMPACT_ATOMS: atom_id res chain seq x y z
N VAL A 1 -5.03 -2.11 -10.01
CA VAL A 1 -4.15 -2.62 -8.93
C VAL A 1 -5.02 -3.25 -7.86
N GLU A 2 -4.71 -4.49 -7.51
CA GLU A 2 -5.35 -5.21 -6.42
C GLU A 2 -4.65 -4.89 -5.10
N ILE A 3 -5.43 -4.56 -4.07
CA ILE A 3 -4.93 -4.27 -2.71
C ILE A 3 -5.75 -5.13 -1.74
N PRO A 4 -5.10 -5.93 -0.86
CA PRO A 4 -5.81 -6.72 0.14
C PRO A 4 -6.70 -5.84 1.04
N GLY A 5 -7.95 -6.27 1.26
CA GLY A 5 -8.97 -5.50 2.01
C GLY A 5 -9.86 -4.60 1.16
N LEU A 6 -9.71 -4.65 -0.17
CA LEU A 6 -10.60 -3.99 -1.11
C LEU A 6 -11.44 -5.02 -1.90
N THR A 7 -12.68 -4.66 -2.20
CA THR A 7 -13.63 -5.53 -2.93
C THR A 7 -13.39 -5.59 -4.43
N SER A 8 -12.64 -4.64 -4.98
CA SER A 8 -12.33 -4.56 -6.41
C SER A 8 -11.05 -3.80 -6.66
N ASP A 9 -10.50 -3.99 -7.85
CA ASP A 9 -9.31 -3.30 -8.33
C ASP A 9 -9.47 -1.79 -8.36
N ILE A 10 -8.38 -1.09 -8.07
CA ILE A 10 -8.30 0.37 -8.12
C ILE A 10 -7.45 0.79 -9.34
N PRO A 11 -7.91 1.74 -10.16
CA PRO A 11 -7.12 2.34 -11.22
C PRO A 11 -5.81 2.92 -10.67
N LEU A 12 -4.72 2.72 -11.42
CA LEU A 12 -3.36 3.09 -10.99
C LEU A 12 -3.25 4.57 -10.60
N PHE A 13 -3.81 5.47 -11.41
CA PHE A 13 -3.77 6.91 -11.15
C PHE A 13 -4.48 7.32 -9.86
N ILE A 14 -5.58 6.64 -9.49
CA ILE A 14 -6.29 6.90 -8.24
C ILE A 14 -5.39 6.57 -7.03
N ILE A 15 -4.58 5.51 -7.11
CA ILE A 15 -3.66 5.15 -6.05
C ILE A 15 -2.56 6.23 -5.88
N PHE A 16 -1.99 6.72 -6.98
CA PHE A 16 -1.01 7.81 -6.92
C PHE A 16 -1.61 9.07 -6.29
N ARG A 17 -2.86 9.42 -6.66
CA ARG A 17 -3.56 10.57 -6.06
C ARG A 17 -3.83 10.36 -4.57
N ALA A 18 -4.21 9.16 -4.15
CA ALA A 18 -4.38 8.83 -2.74
C ALA A 18 -3.05 8.92 -1.94
N LEU A 19 -1.92 8.59 -2.57
CA LEU A 19 -0.58 8.74 -1.98
C LEU A 19 -0.15 10.22 -1.87
N GLY A 20 -0.85 11.15 -2.56
CA GLY A 20 -0.59 12.59 -2.52
C GLY A 20 -0.02 13.18 -3.80
N TYR A 21 -0.01 12.44 -4.91
CA TYR A 21 0.46 12.89 -6.23
C TYR A 21 -0.75 13.10 -7.15
N GLU A 22 -1.25 14.34 -7.17
CA GLU A 22 -2.50 14.69 -7.88
C GLU A 22 -2.28 14.96 -9.36
N GLY A 23 -1.11 15.50 -9.71
CA GLY A 23 -0.76 15.89 -11.08
C GLY A 23 -0.47 14.70 -11.98
N ASP A 24 -1.16 14.58 -13.12
CA ASP A 24 -0.90 13.54 -14.09
C ASP A 24 0.57 13.54 -14.54
N LYS A 25 1.18 14.74 -14.68
CA LYS A 25 2.59 14.88 -15.05
C LYS A 25 3.52 14.23 -14.02
N GLU A 26 3.27 14.45 -12.74
CA GLU A 26 4.05 13.83 -11.64
C GLU A 26 3.93 12.31 -11.67
N ILE A 27 2.72 11.80 -11.93
CA ILE A 27 2.47 10.36 -12.04
C ILE A 27 3.26 9.76 -13.21
N TYR A 28 3.25 10.42 -14.37
CA TYR A 28 4.08 10.00 -15.50
C TYR A 28 5.58 10.06 -15.18
N GLU A 29 6.04 11.06 -14.42
CA GLU A 29 7.43 11.15 -13.96
C GLU A 29 7.84 9.96 -13.09
N PHE A 30 6.96 9.48 -12.21
CA PHE A 30 7.24 8.27 -11.42
C PHE A 30 7.29 6.99 -12.26
N ILE A 31 6.44 6.87 -13.26
CA ILE A 31 6.34 5.65 -14.09
C ILE A 31 7.37 5.65 -15.20
N LEU A 32 7.55 6.79 -15.90
CA LEU A 32 8.35 6.89 -17.12
C LEU A 32 9.65 7.68 -16.91
N LYS A 33 10.16 7.73 -15.69
CA LYS A 33 11.35 8.51 -15.32
C LYS A 33 12.53 8.32 -16.27
N ASP A 34 12.77 7.08 -16.69
CA ASP A 34 13.89 6.74 -17.56
C ASP A 34 13.70 7.19 -19.02
N LEU A 35 12.46 7.54 -19.41
CA LEU A 35 12.11 7.98 -20.74
C LEU A 35 11.93 9.51 -20.85
N LEU A 36 12.09 10.24 -19.75
CA LEU A 36 11.92 11.69 -19.76
C LEU A 36 13.06 12.39 -20.50
N PRO A 37 12.77 13.37 -21.37
CA PRO A 37 13.74 13.94 -22.29
C PRO A 37 14.86 14.77 -21.65
N TYR A 38 14.73 15.18 -20.39
CA TYR A 38 15.76 15.99 -19.71
C TYR A 38 16.97 15.18 -19.21
N ASN A 39 16.93 13.85 -19.28
CA ASN A 39 18.06 13.00 -18.86
C ASN A 39 19.15 12.83 -19.96
N TYR A 40 18.92 13.37 -21.17
CA TYR A 40 19.85 13.20 -22.29
C TYR A 40 20.16 14.52 -22.99
N SER A 41 21.27 15.11 -22.63
CA SER A 41 21.90 16.17 -23.39
C SER A 41 22.71 15.57 -24.54
N ASN A 42 22.44 16.03 -25.80
CA ASN A 42 23.34 16.06 -26.95
C ASN A 42 23.17 15.12 -28.16
N ASN A 43 22.07 14.34 -28.30
CA ASN A 43 21.89 13.64 -29.60
C ASN A 43 20.44 13.78 -30.10
N ASN A 44 20.25 14.56 -31.19
CA ASN A 44 18.93 14.81 -31.79
C ASN A 44 18.19 13.55 -32.26
N ASN A 45 18.89 12.50 -32.66
CA ASN A 45 18.30 11.23 -33.09
C ASN A 45 17.82 10.40 -31.88
N ALA A 46 18.52 10.47 -30.73
CA ALA A 46 18.11 9.81 -29.49
C ALA A 46 16.84 10.45 -28.91
N PHE A 47 16.68 11.75 -29.06
CA PHE A 47 15.50 12.51 -28.62
C PHE A 47 14.22 12.11 -29.36
N THR A 48 14.29 11.91 -30.68
CA THR A 48 13.12 11.50 -31.49
C THR A 48 12.67 10.09 -31.14
N ILE A 49 13.59 9.13 -31.08
CA ILE A 49 13.29 7.73 -30.71
C ILE A 49 12.71 7.62 -29.27
N GLN A 50 13.18 8.48 -28.40
CA GLN A 50 12.72 8.48 -27.01
C GLN A 50 11.32 9.09 -26.87
N ASN A 51 11.02 10.13 -27.65
CA ASN A 51 9.67 10.68 -27.73
C ASN A 51 8.66 9.67 -28.27
N ASP A 52 9.04 8.89 -29.28
CA ASP A 52 8.17 7.85 -29.85
C ASP A 52 7.89 6.75 -28.80
N LYS A 53 8.92 6.30 -28.08
CA LYS A 53 8.75 5.37 -26.95
C LYS A 53 7.88 5.96 -25.84
N PHE A 54 8.14 7.19 -25.45
CA PHE A 54 7.34 7.87 -24.44
C PHE A 54 5.86 7.93 -24.85
N ASN A 55 5.56 8.28 -26.09
CA ASN A 55 4.20 8.33 -26.61
C ASN A 55 3.54 6.95 -26.61
N GLU A 56 4.27 5.91 -26.99
CA GLU A 56 3.76 4.54 -26.98
C GLU A 56 3.41 4.08 -25.56
N PHE A 57 4.30 4.30 -24.57
CA PHE A 57 4.05 3.96 -23.17
C PHE A 57 2.90 4.79 -22.57
N SER A 58 2.83 6.09 -22.89
CA SER A 58 1.78 6.97 -22.39
C SER A 58 0.40 6.57 -22.91
N ASN A 59 0.29 6.13 -24.17
CA ASN A 59 -0.96 5.65 -24.76
C ASN A 59 -1.53 4.44 -23.99
N PHE A 60 -0.67 3.54 -23.51
CA PHE A 60 -1.12 2.42 -22.68
C PHE A 60 -1.62 2.86 -21.30
N LEU A 61 -0.99 3.89 -20.72
CA LEU A 61 -1.42 4.44 -19.43
C LEU A 61 -2.71 5.28 -19.54
N ASP A 62 -3.03 5.77 -20.72
CA ASP A 62 -4.22 6.60 -20.95
C ASP A 62 -5.53 5.92 -20.57
N ALA A 63 -5.63 4.61 -20.67
CA ALA A 63 -6.81 3.87 -20.22
C ALA A 63 -7.03 4.07 -18.71
N SER A 64 -5.99 3.82 -17.90
CA SER A 64 -6.05 4.03 -16.44
C SER A 64 -6.24 5.50 -16.06
N ARG A 65 -5.65 6.42 -16.83
CA ARG A 65 -5.86 7.85 -16.66
C ARG A 65 -7.32 8.25 -16.90
N LYS A 66 -7.94 7.74 -17.97
CA LYS A 66 -9.36 8.00 -18.29
C LYS A 66 -10.29 7.47 -17.21
N ASP A 67 -10.02 6.29 -16.68
CA ASP A 67 -10.79 5.71 -15.57
C ASP A 67 -10.69 6.54 -14.29
N ALA A 68 -9.60 7.28 -14.14
CA ALA A 68 -9.36 8.15 -12.99
C ALA A 68 -9.83 9.60 -13.19
N LEU A 69 -10.25 10.02 -14.40
CA LEU A 69 -10.67 11.40 -14.69
C LEU A 69 -11.71 12.00 -13.74
N PRO A 70 -12.72 11.24 -13.25
CA PRO A 70 -13.72 11.78 -12.33
C PRO A 70 -13.14 12.13 -10.95
N ILE A 71 -11.92 11.67 -10.64
CA ILE A 71 -11.32 11.75 -9.31
C ILE A 71 -9.96 12.43 -9.46
N ILE A 72 -9.91 13.75 -9.29
CA ILE A 72 -8.69 14.55 -9.48
C ILE A 72 -7.96 14.75 -8.15
N ASP A 73 -8.70 15.04 -7.08
CA ASP A 73 -8.17 15.42 -5.79
C ASP A 73 -7.86 14.21 -4.91
N ARG A 74 -6.91 14.37 -3.99
CA ARG A 74 -6.55 13.36 -2.99
C ARG A 74 -7.74 12.93 -2.14
N GLU A 75 -8.56 13.88 -1.69
CA GLU A 75 -9.73 13.58 -0.87
C GLU A 75 -10.76 12.72 -1.61
N SER A 76 -11.01 13.03 -2.88
CA SER A 76 -11.91 12.26 -3.73
C SER A 76 -11.36 10.85 -3.98
N ALA A 77 -10.04 10.71 -4.12
CA ALA A 77 -9.38 9.42 -4.26
C ALA A 77 -9.51 8.57 -2.98
N LEU A 78 -9.30 9.16 -1.80
CA LEU A 78 -9.49 8.47 -0.52
C LEU A 78 -10.94 8.04 -0.31
N LYS A 79 -11.92 8.88 -0.65
CA LYS A 79 -13.35 8.53 -0.61
C LYS A 79 -13.68 7.39 -1.57
N TYR A 80 -13.11 7.40 -2.77
CA TYR A 80 -13.31 6.32 -3.74
C TYR A 80 -12.80 4.99 -3.19
N ILE A 81 -11.57 4.97 -2.63
CA ILE A 81 -10.98 3.77 -2.02
C ILE A 81 -11.84 3.30 -0.84
N TYR A 82 -12.28 4.21 0.04
CA TYR A 82 -13.17 3.86 1.15
C TYR A 82 -14.44 3.14 0.70
N ASN A 83 -15.05 3.61 -0.39
CA ASN A 83 -16.26 2.96 -0.92
C ASN A 83 -16.03 1.53 -1.41
N LYS A 84 -14.79 1.21 -1.76
CA LYS A 84 -14.33 -0.12 -2.20
C LYS A 84 -13.79 -1.01 -1.08
N MET A 85 -13.75 -0.53 0.16
CA MET A 85 -13.27 -1.33 1.29
C MET A 85 -14.29 -2.42 1.68
N GLU A 86 -13.78 -3.60 2.03
CA GLU A 86 -14.59 -4.72 2.56
C GLU A 86 -15.18 -4.38 3.93
N PHE A 87 -14.35 -3.78 4.80
CA PHE A 87 -14.73 -3.42 6.16
C PHE A 87 -14.81 -1.89 6.29
N LYS A 88 -16.02 -1.38 6.52
CA LYS A 88 -16.27 0.05 6.73
C LYS A 88 -16.44 0.35 8.22
N ILE A 89 -15.93 1.50 8.65
CA ILE A 89 -16.12 1.97 10.03
C ILE A 89 -17.61 2.28 10.26
N ASN A 90 -18.14 1.85 11.42
CA ASN A 90 -19.46 2.25 11.87
C ASN A 90 -19.45 3.71 12.36
N LEU A 91 -19.77 4.64 11.47
CA LEU A 91 -19.78 6.09 11.75
C LEU A 91 -20.99 6.55 12.61
N ARG A 92 -21.82 5.61 13.10
CA ARG A 92 -23.04 5.92 13.89
C ARG A 92 -22.76 6.62 15.22
N THR A 93 -21.51 6.59 15.70
CA THR A 93 -21.09 7.22 16.97
C THR A 93 -20.59 8.64 16.82
N ASN A 94 -20.23 9.09 15.62
CA ASN A 94 -19.69 10.44 15.39
C ASN A 94 -20.81 11.37 14.90
N LYS A 95 -21.16 12.35 15.74
CA LYS A 95 -22.25 13.29 15.48
C LYS A 95 -21.89 14.42 14.51
N ASN A 96 -20.60 14.65 14.22
CA ASN A 96 -20.11 15.72 13.36
C ASN A 96 -19.63 15.17 12.01
N ALA A 97 -20.05 15.79 10.91
CA ALA A 97 -19.65 15.39 9.56
C ALA A 97 -18.12 15.51 9.33
N VAL A 98 -17.47 16.46 9.97
CA VAL A 98 -16.02 16.69 9.89
C VAL A 98 -15.26 15.54 10.54
N ASP A 99 -15.67 15.13 11.75
CA ASP A 99 -15.04 14.01 12.49
C ASP A 99 -15.19 12.69 11.71
N SER A 100 -16.32 12.53 11.03
CA SER A 100 -16.58 11.36 10.17
C SER A 100 -15.66 11.32 8.95
N SER A 101 -15.38 12.46 8.33
CA SER A 101 -14.47 12.54 7.17
C SER A 101 -13.04 12.24 7.58
N ILE A 102 -12.57 12.78 8.70
CA ILE A 102 -11.24 12.52 9.25
C ILE A 102 -11.07 11.02 9.55
N ALA A 103 -12.03 10.42 10.22
CA ALA A 103 -12.01 8.98 10.54
C ALA A 103 -11.96 8.10 9.29
N ILE A 104 -12.68 8.47 8.22
CA ILE A 104 -12.62 7.80 6.92
C ILE A 104 -11.21 7.89 6.33
N TYR A 105 -10.62 9.08 6.32
CA TYR A 105 -9.28 9.28 5.75
C TYR A 105 -8.22 8.51 6.53
N GLU A 106 -8.23 8.56 7.85
CA GLU A 106 -7.31 7.80 8.70
C GLU A 106 -7.42 6.29 8.47
N HIS A 107 -8.64 5.79 8.29
CA HIS A 107 -8.86 4.36 8.03
C HIS A 107 -8.29 3.94 6.67
N VAL A 108 -8.53 4.71 5.60
CA VAL A 108 -7.95 4.44 4.28
C VAL A 108 -6.44 4.57 4.30
N LEU A 109 -5.90 5.60 4.96
CA LEU A 109 -4.45 5.78 5.09
C LEU A 109 -3.80 4.61 5.83
N THR A 110 -4.44 4.10 6.88
CA THR A 110 -3.99 2.91 7.61
C THR A 110 -3.99 1.67 6.73
N LEU A 111 -5.03 1.47 5.90
CA LEU A 111 -5.08 0.38 4.93
C LEU A 111 -3.96 0.52 3.89
N LEU A 112 -3.79 1.70 3.30
CA LEU A 112 -2.72 1.96 2.33
C LEU A 112 -1.32 1.78 2.95
N TYR A 113 -1.15 2.16 4.21
CA TYR A 113 0.11 1.98 4.92
C TYR A 113 0.44 0.50 5.12
N ASN A 114 -0.52 -0.29 5.57
CA ASN A 114 -0.31 -1.69 5.96
C ASN A 114 -0.36 -2.66 4.77
N ASN A 115 -1.24 -2.42 3.78
CA ASN A 115 -1.55 -3.40 2.74
C ASN A 115 -0.94 -3.05 1.38
N LEU A 116 -0.75 -1.75 1.06
CA LEU A 116 -0.06 -1.35 -0.16
C LEU A 116 1.44 -1.28 0.10
N LEU A 117 2.20 -2.23 -0.47
CA LEU A 117 3.67 -2.28 -0.39
C LEU A 117 4.18 -2.07 1.06
N PRO A 118 3.89 -2.99 1.98
CA PRO A 118 4.19 -2.83 3.42
C PRO A 118 5.68 -2.73 3.75
N HIS A 119 6.56 -3.12 2.82
CA HIS A 119 8.01 -2.97 2.94
C HIS A 119 8.50 -1.52 2.72
N GLN A 120 7.65 -0.63 2.21
CA GLN A 120 7.95 0.78 2.00
C GLN A 120 7.25 1.64 3.05
N ASN A 121 8.03 2.34 3.88
CA ASN A 121 7.50 3.14 4.97
C ASN A 121 6.98 4.52 4.52
N ASN A 122 7.48 5.04 3.38
CA ASN A 122 7.18 6.39 2.91
C ASN A 122 6.30 6.36 1.66
N ASN A 123 5.40 7.34 1.52
CA ASN A 123 4.55 7.49 0.33
C ASN A 123 5.37 7.68 -0.96
N ILE A 124 6.50 8.40 -0.89
CA ILE A 124 7.43 8.57 -2.01
C ILE A 124 7.99 7.21 -2.42
N GLY A 125 8.46 6.40 -1.48
CA GLY A 125 8.97 5.05 -1.74
C GLY A 125 7.92 4.14 -2.36
N LYS A 126 6.66 4.21 -1.88
CA LYS A 126 5.52 3.48 -2.46
C LYS A 126 5.25 3.92 -3.90
N ALA A 127 5.22 5.23 -4.16
CA ALA A 127 5.01 5.78 -5.50
C ALA A 127 6.13 5.39 -6.47
N MET A 128 7.39 5.52 -6.06
CA MET A 128 8.54 5.13 -6.87
C MET A 128 8.54 3.63 -7.20
N PHE A 129 8.26 2.79 -6.20
CA PHE A 129 8.23 1.33 -6.41
C PHE A 129 7.04 0.91 -7.28
N LEU A 130 5.88 1.52 -7.09
CA LEU A 130 4.69 1.30 -7.92
C LEU A 130 4.95 1.75 -9.37
N GLY A 131 5.60 2.90 -9.55
CA GLY A 131 6.04 3.39 -10.87
C GLY A 131 7.01 2.41 -11.54
N TYR A 132 8.02 1.94 -10.82
CA TYR A 132 8.98 0.95 -11.31
C TYR A 132 8.31 -0.36 -11.76
N MET A 133 7.39 -0.90 -10.94
CA MET A 133 6.64 -2.10 -11.28
C MET A 133 5.81 -1.90 -12.55
N SER A 134 5.10 -0.76 -12.63
CA SER A 134 4.27 -0.41 -13.79
C SER A 134 5.11 -0.25 -15.05
N TYR A 135 6.27 0.38 -14.96
CA TYR A 135 7.21 0.55 -16.08
C TYR A 135 7.72 -0.79 -16.60
N ASN A 136 8.15 -1.69 -15.71
CA ASN A 136 8.63 -3.02 -16.13
C ASN A 136 7.51 -3.84 -16.77
N LEU A 137 6.28 -3.75 -16.24
CA LEU A 137 5.13 -4.41 -16.87
C LEU A 137 4.88 -3.88 -18.30
N LEU A 138 4.96 -2.57 -18.48
CA LEU A 138 4.80 -1.94 -19.80
C LEU A 138 5.90 -2.34 -20.77
N LYS A 139 7.16 -2.44 -20.34
CA LYS A 139 8.26 -2.92 -21.19
C LYS A 139 7.98 -4.32 -21.74
N VAL A 140 7.53 -5.23 -20.90
CA VAL A 140 7.18 -6.60 -21.32
C VAL A 140 5.98 -6.58 -22.26
N GLN A 141 4.94 -5.80 -21.96
CA GLN A 141 3.74 -5.66 -22.78
C GLN A 141 4.05 -5.12 -24.19
N LEU A 142 4.95 -4.14 -24.28
CA LEU A 142 5.40 -3.53 -25.52
C LEU A 142 6.53 -4.31 -26.20
N LYS A 143 6.90 -5.49 -25.67
CA LYS A 143 7.94 -6.38 -26.19
C LYS A 143 9.36 -5.78 -26.24
N TYR A 144 9.64 -4.80 -25.38
CA TYR A 144 11.01 -4.28 -25.18
C TYR A 144 11.83 -5.25 -24.30
N GLU A 145 11.18 -6.05 -23.47
CA GLU A 145 11.79 -7.08 -22.66
C GLU A 145 11.03 -8.40 -22.82
N ASN A 146 11.73 -9.51 -22.66
CA ASN A 146 11.11 -10.83 -22.66
C ASN A 146 10.39 -11.09 -21.34
N VAL A 147 9.34 -11.91 -21.41
CA VAL A 147 8.63 -12.37 -20.21
C VAL A 147 9.59 -13.19 -19.34
N SER A 148 9.73 -12.83 -18.07
CA SER A 148 10.52 -13.59 -17.10
C SER A 148 9.79 -14.89 -16.75
N ASN A 149 10.52 -16.00 -16.65
CA ASN A 149 9.95 -17.25 -16.20
C ASN A 149 9.90 -17.28 -14.66
N ARG A 150 8.70 -17.16 -14.09
CA ARG A 150 8.47 -17.20 -12.64
C ARG A 150 8.95 -18.50 -11.98
N ASP A 151 9.02 -19.59 -12.76
CA ASP A 151 9.33 -20.92 -12.25
C ASP A 151 10.84 -21.24 -12.26
N THR A 152 11.70 -20.33 -12.71
CA THR A 152 13.15 -20.50 -12.62
C THR A 152 13.61 -20.52 -11.17
N PHE A 153 14.68 -21.29 -10.90
CA PHE A 153 15.26 -21.37 -9.55
C PHE A 153 15.77 -20.03 -9.00
N GLU A 154 16.08 -19.06 -9.86
CA GLU A 154 16.48 -17.70 -9.48
C GLU A 154 15.41 -16.95 -8.66
N TYR A 155 14.12 -17.25 -8.94
CA TYR A 155 12.98 -16.60 -8.27
C TYR A 155 12.36 -17.47 -7.17
N LYS A 156 12.90 -18.66 -6.93
CA LYS A 156 12.40 -19.57 -5.88
C LYS A 156 13.19 -19.40 -4.60
N GLN A 157 12.49 -19.10 -3.53
CA GLN A 157 13.06 -19.10 -2.19
C GLN A 157 12.95 -20.50 -1.58
N ILE A 158 14.06 -21.04 -1.10
CA ILE A 158 14.07 -22.31 -0.37
C ILE A 158 13.76 -21.99 1.11
N GLU A 159 12.72 -22.60 1.62
CA GLU A 159 12.38 -22.50 3.04
C GLU A 159 13.30 -23.42 3.85
N THR A 160 14.25 -22.83 4.53
CA THR A 160 15.16 -23.56 5.43
C THR A 160 14.47 -23.92 6.73
N SER A 161 14.94 -24.96 7.43
CA SER A 161 14.40 -25.36 8.73
C SER A 161 14.43 -24.23 9.76
N GLY A 162 15.47 -23.39 9.74
CA GLY A 162 15.56 -22.21 10.62
C GLY A 162 14.49 -21.16 10.31
N TYR A 163 14.17 -20.93 9.05
CA TYR A 163 13.09 -20.04 8.65
C TYR A 163 11.72 -20.54 9.13
N LEU A 164 11.43 -21.83 8.88
CA LEU A 164 10.18 -22.44 9.33
C LEU A 164 10.02 -22.39 10.85
N LEU A 165 11.08 -22.70 11.59
CA LEU A 165 11.10 -22.61 13.05
C LEU A 165 10.87 -21.18 13.55
N SER A 166 11.49 -20.19 12.92
CA SER A 166 11.29 -18.77 13.28
C SER A 166 9.87 -18.30 12.99
N THR A 167 9.24 -18.77 11.91
CA THR A 167 7.85 -18.45 11.57
C THR A 167 6.89 -19.06 12.59
N LEU A 168 7.11 -20.33 12.95
CA LEU A 168 6.34 -21.01 13.99
C LEU A 168 6.47 -20.31 15.36
N PHE A 169 7.71 -19.96 15.75
CA PHE A 169 7.95 -19.23 16.97
C PHE A 169 7.23 -17.88 17.01
N ARG A 170 7.27 -17.13 15.91
CA ARG A 170 6.57 -15.85 15.78
C ARG A 170 5.06 -16.01 15.96
N GLU A 171 4.47 -17.03 15.35
CA GLU A 171 3.03 -17.31 15.50
C GLU A 171 2.65 -17.59 16.95
N TYR A 172 3.38 -18.45 17.63
CA TYR A 172 3.12 -18.77 19.03
C TYR A 172 3.41 -17.60 19.96
N TYR A 173 4.44 -16.79 19.67
CA TYR A 173 4.73 -15.59 20.44
C TYR A 173 3.60 -14.55 20.35
N ILE A 174 3.01 -14.38 19.17
CA ILE A 174 1.85 -13.49 19.01
C ILE A 174 0.66 -13.99 19.81
N LYS A 175 0.35 -15.30 19.75
CA LYS A 175 -0.72 -15.93 20.55
C LYS A 175 -0.46 -15.76 22.05
N PHE A 176 0.76 -16.01 22.49
CA PHE A 176 1.17 -15.80 23.89
C PHE A 176 0.98 -14.35 24.32
N LYS A 177 1.45 -13.38 23.52
CA LYS A 177 1.27 -11.96 23.81
C LYS A 177 -0.20 -11.57 23.95
N GLN A 178 -1.05 -12.06 23.04
CA GLN A 178 -2.49 -11.81 23.10
C GLN A 178 -3.13 -12.40 24.35
N SER A 179 -2.81 -13.65 24.69
CA SER A 179 -3.28 -14.31 25.88
C SER A 179 -2.85 -13.57 27.15
N LEU A 180 -1.57 -13.15 27.20
CA LEU A 180 -1.04 -12.38 28.32
C LEU A 180 -1.78 -11.05 28.49
N LEU A 181 -2.03 -10.31 27.39
CA LEU A 181 -2.77 -9.05 27.43
C LEU A 181 -4.20 -9.22 27.97
N VAL A 182 -4.89 -10.29 27.53
CA VAL A 182 -6.25 -10.60 28.01
C VAL A 182 -6.21 -10.94 29.50
N THR A 183 -5.28 -11.77 29.96
CA THR A 183 -5.12 -12.13 31.36
C THR A 183 -4.84 -10.90 32.21
N LEU A 184 -3.85 -10.09 31.81
CA LEU A 184 -3.54 -8.85 32.55
C LEU A 184 -4.72 -7.88 32.57
N SER A 185 -5.40 -7.69 31.42
CA SER A 185 -6.59 -6.82 31.37
C SER A 185 -7.69 -7.28 32.35
N ASN A 186 -7.92 -8.59 32.47
CA ASN A 186 -8.88 -9.14 33.39
C ASN A 186 -8.43 -8.95 34.85
N GLU A 187 -7.15 -9.14 35.14
CA GLU A 187 -6.61 -8.90 36.51
C GLU A 187 -6.66 -7.39 36.85
N PHE A 188 -6.39 -6.49 35.90
CA PHE A 188 -6.56 -5.05 36.16
C PHE A 188 -8.02 -4.65 36.41
N LYS A 189 -9.00 -5.24 35.71
CA LYS A 189 -10.42 -5.01 35.97
C LYS A 189 -10.83 -5.51 37.36
N LEU A 190 -10.23 -6.62 37.81
CA LEU A 190 -10.42 -7.09 39.18
C LEU A 190 -9.76 -6.16 40.18
N TYR A 191 -8.61 -5.57 39.86
CA TYR A 191 -7.90 -4.58 40.68
C TYR A 191 -8.73 -3.31 40.91
N GLU A 192 -9.39 -2.78 39.88
CA GLU A 192 -10.30 -1.64 40.03
C GLU A 192 -11.51 -1.96 40.95
N LYS A 193 -11.87 -3.26 41.06
CA LYS A 193 -13.01 -3.74 41.85
C LYS A 193 -12.66 -4.15 43.26
N TYR A 194 -11.42 -4.58 43.52
CA TYR A 194 -10.94 -5.08 44.80
C TYR A 194 -9.73 -4.25 45.26
N ASP A 195 -9.67 -4.01 46.60
CA ASP A 195 -8.67 -3.16 47.23
C ASP A 195 -7.21 -3.63 46.95
N LYS A 196 -6.28 -2.68 46.92
CA LYS A 196 -4.84 -2.88 46.63
C LYS A 196 -4.22 -4.05 47.39
N GLU A 197 -4.62 -4.26 48.64
CA GLU A 197 -4.15 -5.34 49.51
C GLU A 197 -4.44 -6.76 48.99
N PHE A 198 -5.48 -6.94 48.17
CA PHE A 198 -5.82 -8.25 47.61
C PHE A 198 -4.81 -8.72 46.54
N ILE A 199 -4.30 -7.80 45.76
CA ILE A 199 -3.35 -8.12 44.69
C ILE A 199 -1.93 -8.28 45.21
N GLU A 200 -1.52 -7.47 46.17
CA GLU A 200 -0.24 -7.65 46.85
C GLU A 200 -0.13 -9.03 47.52
N ARG A 201 -1.20 -9.53 48.11
CA ARG A 201 -1.25 -10.91 48.68
C ARG A 201 -1.19 -12.03 47.64
N LYS A 202 -1.74 -11.81 46.43
CA LYS A 202 -1.81 -12.85 45.40
C LYS A 202 -0.49 -13.01 44.62
N TYR A 203 0.32 -11.96 44.53
CA TYR A 203 1.53 -11.93 43.71
C TYR A 203 2.84 -11.72 44.50
N SER A 204 2.78 -11.66 45.83
CA SER A 204 3.95 -11.55 46.71
C SER A 204 4.47 -12.89 47.25
N GLY A 205 3.99 -14.02 46.68
CA GLY A 205 4.43 -15.37 47.06
C GLY A 205 5.37 -16.00 46.05
#